data_4aaececce8ae74072325b3c277996c34
#
_entry.id   4aaececce8ae74072325b3c277996c34
#
_cell.length_a   1.000
_cell.length_b   1.000
_cell.length_c   1.000
_cell.angle_alpha   90.00
_cell.angle_beta   90.00
_cell.angle_gamma   90.00
#
_symmetry.space_group_name_H-M   'P 1'
#
loop_
_entity.id
_entity.type
_entity.pdbx_description
1 polymer ?
#
loop_
_entity_poly.entity_id
_entity_poly.type
_entity_poly.pdbx_seq_one_letter_code
_entity_poly.pdbx_strand_id
1 'polypeptide(L)'
;MALTVRSLGPLGLAFRQRGGRPGTPPWTVRVLPRFDSRRHLPERLSRLRVIDGTQLGRGRGPGTEFDALREYVSGDDVRSIDWRASARRAEVLVRTWRPERDRRLICVLDTGRTSAVRVGDEPRLDASIEAALLLSALAARAGDRVDVLAGDAATRASVGGAERPGQWSRLAHALAPLQPALVETDFRLIAGELLRRHRPRSLVVLLTALEPGALGEGLLPVLPRLAARHRVAVAAAQDPVLTQLTVAPPRRPADAYAAAAAWRTLAERDRLTQALTRHNVTVVDAPATHLAPALADTYLTLKSQAKL
;
A
#
# COMPACT_ATOMS: atom_id res chain seq x y z
N MET A 1 24.23 -9.60 -14.90
CA MET A 1 24.60 -9.06 -16.25
C MET A 1 26.07 -9.31 -16.42
N ALA A 2 26.49 -10.02 -17.47
CA ALA A 2 27.90 -10.26 -17.73
C ALA A 2 28.47 -9.06 -18.51
N LEU A 3 29.57 -8.51 -18.03
CA LEU A 3 30.23 -7.38 -18.67
C LEU A 3 31.01 -7.88 -19.91
N THR A 4 30.75 -7.28 -21.06
CA THR A 4 31.52 -7.54 -22.26
C THR A 4 32.45 -6.37 -22.52
N VAL A 5 33.75 -6.61 -22.52
CA VAL A 5 34.76 -5.58 -22.81
C VAL A 5 35.21 -5.74 -24.23
N ARG A 6 35.12 -4.67 -25.01
CA ARG A 6 35.72 -4.55 -26.35
C ARG A 6 36.95 -3.68 -26.29
N SER A 7 38.06 -4.20 -26.77
CA SER A 7 39.31 -3.47 -26.91
C SER A 7 39.61 -3.32 -28.40
N LEU A 8 39.72 -2.08 -28.89
CA LEU A 8 40.11 -1.79 -30.26
C LEU A 8 41.61 -1.95 -30.43
N GLY A 9 42.03 -2.56 -31.54
CA GLY A 9 43.43 -2.62 -31.93
C GLY A 9 43.98 -1.24 -32.30
N PRO A 10 45.33 -1.09 -32.36
CA PRO A 10 45.99 0.21 -32.53
C PRO A 10 45.67 0.92 -33.84
N LEU A 11 45.21 0.20 -34.85
CA LEU A 11 44.80 0.75 -36.14
C LEU A 11 43.29 0.86 -36.33
N GLY A 12 42.48 0.52 -35.30
CA GLY A 12 41.01 0.58 -35.36
C GLY A 12 40.36 -0.42 -36.33
N LEU A 13 41.13 -1.29 -36.97
CA LEU A 13 40.66 -2.23 -38.00
C LEU A 13 40.13 -3.54 -37.44
N ALA A 14 40.41 -3.84 -36.17
CA ALA A 14 39.97 -5.04 -35.50
C ALA A 14 39.68 -4.74 -34.02
N PHE A 15 38.82 -5.53 -33.43
CA PHE A 15 38.60 -5.47 -31.98
C PHE A 15 38.68 -6.86 -31.35
N ARG A 16 39.11 -6.88 -30.11
CA ARG A 16 39.08 -8.07 -29.27
C ARG A 16 37.92 -7.93 -28.28
N GLN A 17 37.02 -8.89 -28.29
CA GLN A 17 35.90 -8.92 -27.36
C GLN A 17 36.14 -10.05 -26.35
N ARG A 18 36.06 -9.70 -25.07
CA ARG A 18 36.01 -10.67 -23.96
C ARG A 18 34.66 -10.54 -23.26
N GLY A 19 33.89 -11.61 -23.20
CA GLY A 19 32.67 -11.71 -22.47
C GLY A 19 32.68 -12.91 -21.54
N GLY A 20 32.15 -12.75 -20.34
CA GLY A 20 31.74 -13.86 -19.50
C GLY A 20 32.80 -14.84 -19.00
N ARG A 21 34.07 -14.47 -18.86
CA ARG A 21 35.11 -15.37 -18.31
C ARG A 21 35.32 -15.15 -16.80
N PRO A 22 35.67 -16.22 -16.03
CA PRO A 22 36.03 -16.13 -14.62
C PRO A 22 37.27 -15.24 -14.46
N GLY A 23 37.12 -14.06 -13.95
CA GLY A 23 38.16 -13.06 -13.75
C GLY A 23 37.63 -11.65 -13.57
N THR A 24 36.40 -11.38 -14.03
CA THR A 24 35.70 -10.15 -13.69
C THR A 24 34.75 -10.50 -12.53
N PRO A 25 34.92 -9.91 -11.35
CA PRO A 25 33.98 -10.15 -10.26
C PRO A 25 32.55 -9.84 -10.73
N PRO A 26 31.55 -10.67 -10.40
CA PRO A 26 30.18 -10.40 -10.77
C PRO A 26 29.76 -9.08 -10.13
N TRP A 27 29.49 -8.09 -10.93
CA TRP A 27 28.95 -6.83 -10.47
C TRP A 27 27.44 -6.97 -10.35
N THR A 28 26.94 -6.91 -9.15
CA THR A 28 25.51 -6.79 -8.90
C THR A 28 25.18 -5.31 -8.66
N VAL A 29 24.54 -4.68 -9.61
CA VAL A 29 23.94 -3.36 -9.43
C VAL A 29 22.48 -3.57 -9.04
N ARG A 30 22.12 -3.12 -7.86
CA ARG A 30 20.73 -3.12 -7.41
C ARG A 30 20.11 -1.76 -7.72
N VAL A 31 19.12 -1.76 -8.60
CA VAL A 31 18.31 -0.58 -8.90
C VAL A 31 17.17 -0.54 -7.88
N LEU A 32 17.10 0.52 -7.11
CA LEU A 32 16.00 0.73 -6.15
C LEU A 32 14.76 1.24 -6.87
N PRO A 33 13.55 0.92 -6.38
CA PRO A 33 12.31 1.46 -6.92
C PRO A 33 12.31 2.99 -6.89
N ARG A 34 11.69 3.59 -7.88
CA ARG A 34 11.45 5.04 -7.91
C ARG A 34 10.56 5.45 -6.74
N PHE A 35 10.77 6.66 -6.23
CA PHE A 35 9.95 7.21 -5.15
C PHE A 35 9.72 8.71 -5.36
N ASP A 36 9.22 9.06 -6.53
CA ASP A 36 8.93 10.44 -6.92
C ASP A 36 7.75 11.01 -6.12
N SER A 37 6.84 10.14 -5.68
CA SER A 37 5.71 10.49 -4.81
C SER A 37 6.12 10.99 -3.42
N ARG A 38 7.39 10.84 -3.02
CA ARG A 38 7.93 11.40 -1.77
C ARG A 38 7.66 12.90 -1.63
N ARG A 39 7.58 13.63 -2.72
CA ARG A 39 7.23 15.06 -2.74
C ARG A 39 5.88 15.37 -2.09
N HIS A 40 4.97 14.39 -2.02
CA HIS A 40 3.64 14.52 -1.43
C HIS A 40 3.62 14.25 0.09
N LEU A 41 4.73 13.78 0.70
CA LEU A 41 4.80 13.48 2.13
C LEU A 41 4.61 14.72 3.03
N PRO A 42 5.26 15.88 2.79
CA PRO A 42 5.20 17.01 3.74
C PRO A 42 3.77 17.49 3.99
N GLU A 43 2.98 17.67 2.94
CA GLU A 43 1.57 18.09 3.03
C GLU A 43 0.75 17.09 3.86
N ARG A 44 0.90 15.80 3.57
CA ARG A 44 0.14 14.73 4.24
C ARG A 44 0.56 14.54 5.69
N LEU A 45 1.82 14.77 6.01
CA LEU A 45 2.30 14.76 7.38
C LEU A 45 1.72 15.93 8.20
N SER A 46 1.52 17.10 7.58
CA SER A 46 0.84 18.23 8.23
C SER A 46 -0.62 17.88 8.53
N ARG A 47 -1.34 17.28 7.60
CA ARG A 47 -2.71 16.79 7.80
C ARG A 47 -2.77 15.69 8.87
N LEU A 48 -1.81 14.77 8.88
CA LEU A 48 -1.70 13.72 9.88
C LEU A 48 -1.59 14.29 11.31
N ARG A 49 -0.74 15.32 11.51
CA ARG A 49 -0.57 15.98 12.82
C ARG A 49 -1.89 16.59 13.32
N VAL A 50 -2.68 17.17 12.42
CA VAL A 50 -4.00 17.72 12.77
C VAL A 50 -4.96 16.60 13.20
N ILE A 51 -4.97 15.47 12.46
CA ILE A 51 -5.81 14.30 12.78
C ILE A 51 -5.41 13.73 14.15
N ASP A 52 -4.13 13.52 14.40
CA ASP A 52 -3.63 12.98 15.67
C ASP A 52 -3.90 13.95 16.82
N GLY A 53 -3.73 15.27 16.62
CA GLY A 53 -4.06 16.30 17.60
C GLY A 53 -5.54 16.34 17.96
N THR A 54 -6.44 16.19 16.97
CA THR A 54 -7.90 16.14 17.22
C THR A 54 -8.33 14.84 17.89
N GLN A 55 -7.66 13.73 17.65
CA GLN A 55 -7.93 12.45 18.34
C GLN A 55 -7.46 12.49 19.80
N LEU A 56 -6.34 13.14 20.10
CA LEU A 56 -5.87 13.36 21.48
C LEU A 56 -6.85 14.22 22.28
N GLY A 57 -7.49 15.23 21.66
CA GLY A 57 -8.51 16.08 22.29
C GLY A 57 -9.86 15.37 22.52
N ARG A 58 -10.17 14.32 21.75
CA ARG A 58 -11.38 13.50 21.85
C ARG A 58 -11.22 12.25 22.70
N GLY A 59 -10.04 12.01 23.25
CA GLY A 59 -9.65 10.77 23.94
C GLY A 59 -10.32 10.52 25.31
N ARG A 60 -11.64 10.60 25.36
CA ARG A 60 -12.51 10.08 26.45
C ARG A 60 -13.08 8.68 26.12
N GLY A 61 -12.35 7.85 25.38
CA GLY A 61 -12.77 6.50 25.04
C GLY A 61 -12.04 5.44 25.86
N PRO A 62 -12.60 4.22 26.00
CA PRO A 62 -11.92 3.11 26.64
C PRO A 62 -10.71 2.69 25.79
N GLY A 63 -9.53 3.15 26.19
CA GLY A 63 -8.26 2.65 25.69
C GLY A 63 -7.82 1.44 26.50
N THR A 64 -6.95 0.62 25.95
CA THR A 64 -6.39 -0.57 26.64
C THR A 64 -5.03 -0.30 27.27
N GLU A 65 -4.37 0.80 26.88
CA GLU A 65 -3.05 1.16 27.40
C GLU A 65 -3.15 2.28 28.45
N PHE A 66 -2.63 2.00 29.66
CA PHE A 66 -2.60 2.99 30.75
C PHE A 66 -1.71 4.16 30.36
N ASP A 67 -2.24 5.39 30.37
CA ASP A 67 -1.48 6.60 30.05
C ASP A 67 -0.98 7.32 31.31
N ALA A 68 -1.93 7.77 32.14
CA ALA A 68 -1.60 8.56 33.32
C ALA A 68 -2.75 8.54 34.35
N LEU A 69 -2.43 9.01 35.55
CA LEU A 69 -3.43 9.39 36.54
C LEU A 69 -3.62 10.91 36.47
N ARG A 70 -4.85 11.37 36.37
CA ARG A 70 -5.21 12.77 36.49
C ARG A 70 -6.31 12.97 37.52
N GLU A 71 -6.49 14.17 37.99
CA GLU A 71 -7.58 14.53 38.89
C GLU A 71 -8.97 14.28 38.24
N TYR A 72 -9.89 13.81 39.03
CA TYR A 72 -11.28 13.63 38.65
C TYR A 72 -11.93 14.99 38.35
N VAL A 73 -12.59 15.09 37.23
CA VAL A 73 -13.42 16.23 36.85
C VAL A 73 -14.85 15.76 36.74
N SER A 74 -15.80 16.59 37.21
CA SER A 74 -17.24 16.28 37.14
C SER A 74 -17.64 15.93 35.70
N GLY A 75 -18.17 14.69 35.52
CA GLY A 75 -18.51 14.12 34.20
C GLY A 75 -17.57 12.99 33.73
N ASP A 76 -16.53 12.67 34.48
CA ASP A 76 -15.71 11.49 34.20
C ASP A 76 -16.43 10.20 34.66
N ASP A 77 -16.11 9.08 33.98
CA ASP A 77 -16.65 7.77 34.36
C ASP A 77 -16.08 7.32 35.71
N VAL A 78 -16.96 7.17 36.68
CA VAL A 78 -16.64 6.75 38.05
C VAL A 78 -15.91 5.38 38.07
N ARG A 79 -16.14 4.53 37.06
CA ARG A 79 -15.46 3.22 36.93
C ARG A 79 -13.99 3.34 36.64
N SER A 80 -13.56 4.48 36.13
CA SER A 80 -12.17 4.77 35.81
C SER A 80 -11.36 5.32 36.98
N ILE A 81 -11.99 5.49 38.17
CA ILE A 81 -11.32 5.98 39.38
C ILE A 81 -10.34 4.92 39.90
N ASP A 82 -9.09 5.32 40.10
CA ASP A 82 -8.12 4.51 40.80
C ASP A 82 -8.17 4.77 42.30
N TRP A 83 -9.00 4.01 43.01
CA TRP A 83 -9.18 4.14 44.45
C TRP A 83 -7.89 3.94 45.24
N ARG A 84 -6.98 3.10 44.74
CA ARG A 84 -5.70 2.83 45.40
C ARG A 84 -4.73 3.99 45.27
N ALA A 85 -4.70 4.66 44.14
CA ALA A 85 -3.90 5.85 43.93
C ALA A 85 -4.50 7.05 44.65
N SER A 86 -5.83 7.20 44.61
CA SER A 86 -6.60 8.26 45.32
C SER A 86 -6.37 8.22 46.83
N ALA A 87 -6.38 7.02 47.42
CA ALA A 87 -6.13 6.86 48.85
C ALA A 87 -4.73 7.31 49.30
N ARG A 88 -3.76 7.39 48.39
CA ARG A 88 -2.39 7.83 48.72
C ARG A 88 -2.16 9.34 48.52
N ARG A 89 -3.08 10.02 47.82
CA ARG A 89 -2.91 11.43 47.44
C ARG A 89 -4.19 12.19 47.80
N ALA A 90 -4.82 12.15 48.79
CA ALA A 90 -5.97 12.99 49.23
C ALA A 90 -6.87 13.61 48.13
N GLU A 91 -6.70 13.18 46.87
CA GLU A 91 -7.38 13.64 45.67
C GLU A 91 -7.93 12.44 44.88
N VAL A 92 -9.11 12.59 44.30
CA VAL A 92 -9.70 11.53 43.48
C VAL A 92 -9.00 11.49 42.12
N LEU A 93 -8.32 10.38 41.83
CA LEU A 93 -7.56 10.19 40.60
C LEU A 93 -8.29 9.23 39.67
N VAL A 94 -8.36 9.61 38.39
CA VAL A 94 -8.93 8.83 37.31
C VAL A 94 -7.81 8.30 36.41
N ARG A 95 -7.93 7.03 36.05
CA ARG A 95 -7.07 6.43 35.02
C ARG A 95 -7.44 6.97 33.66
N THR A 96 -6.48 7.62 33.01
CA THR A 96 -6.60 7.94 31.58
C THR A 96 -5.99 6.81 30.78
N TRP A 97 -6.71 6.42 29.72
CA TRP A 97 -6.30 5.36 28.84
C TRP A 97 -5.92 5.96 27.50
N ARG A 98 -4.81 5.53 26.91
CA ARG A 98 -4.51 5.83 25.51
C ARG A 98 -5.22 4.82 24.62
N PRO A 99 -5.84 5.25 23.52
CA PRO A 99 -6.24 4.32 22.49
C PRO A 99 -5.01 3.56 22.00
N GLU A 100 -5.16 2.25 21.89
CA GLU A 100 -4.10 1.35 21.44
C GLU A 100 -3.53 1.85 20.11
N ARG A 101 -2.23 2.23 20.11
CA ARG A 101 -1.53 2.74 18.93
C ARG A 101 -1.04 1.63 18.00
N ASP A 102 -1.30 0.36 18.35
CA ASP A 102 -0.87 -0.81 17.59
C ASP A 102 -1.69 -1.04 16.31
N ARG A 103 -2.00 0.06 15.59
CA ARG A 103 -2.63 -0.07 14.28
C ARG A 103 -1.64 -0.67 13.31
N ARG A 104 -2.12 -1.61 12.52
CA ARG A 104 -1.29 -2.30 11.54
C ARG A 104 -1.82 -2.04 10.14
N LEU A 105 -0.92 -1.63 9.26
CA LEU A 105 -1.10 -1.51 7.83
C LEU A 105 -0.39 -2.67 7.14
N ILE A 106 -1.08 -3.36 6.24
CA ILE A 106 -0.50 -4.43 5.43
C ILE A 106 -0.71 -4.05 3.97
N CYS A 107 0.37 -3.74 3.27
CA CYS A 107 0.35 -3.53 1.83
C CYS A 107 0.59 -4.87 1.14
N VAL A 108 -0.29 -5.24 0.24
CA VAL A 108 -0.20 -6.46 -0.58
C VAL A 108 0.00 -6.07 -2.01
N LEU A 109 1.14 -6.40 -2.58
CA LEU A 109 1.49 -6.16 -3.97
C LEU A 109 1.19 -7.42 -4.79
N ASP A 110 0.29 -7.29 -5.73
CA ASP A 110 0.06 -8.30 -6.76
C ASP A 110 1.21 -8.24 -7.76
N THR A 111 1.95 -9.34 -7.90
CA THR A 111 3.05 -9.49 -8.87
C THR A 111 2.68 -10.39 -10.05
N GLY A 112 1.41 -10.73 -10.20
CA GLY A 112 0.94 -11.60 -11.27
C GLY A 112 0.81 -10.88 -12.63
N ARG A 113 0.24 -11.57 -13.59
CA ARG A 113 0.12 -11.19 -15.00
C ARG A 113 -0.48 -9.79 -15.21
N THR A 114 -1.48 -9.43 -14.43
CA THR A 114 -2.15 -8.13 -14.54
C THR A 114 -1.25 -6.95 -14.16
N SER A 115 -0.23 -7.20 -13.34
CA SER A 115 0.76 -6.19 -12.92
C SER A 115 1.85 -5.95 -13.97
N ALA A 116 1.98 -6.86 -14.97
CA ALA A 116 2.89 -6.69 -16.10
C ALA A 116 2.37 -5.68 -17.15
N VAL A 117 1.07 -5.40 -17.12
CA VAL A 117 0.45 -4.45 -18.07
C VAL A 117 1.05 -3.07 -17.86
N ARG A 118 1.40 -2.43 -18.97
CA ARG A 118 1.90 -1.05 -18.94
C ARG A 118 0.75 -0.07 -18.71
N VAL A 119 1.00 0.88 -17.83
CA VAL A 119 0.10 2.00 -17.55
C VAL A 119 0.90 3.29 -17.76
N GLY A 120 0.70 3.91 -18.91
CA GLY A 120 1.64 4.90 -19.42
C GLY A 120 2.95 4.24 -19.85
N ASP A 121 4.09 4.76 -19.38
CA ASP A 121 5.43 4.30 -19.76
C ASP A 121 6.00 3.20 -18.86
N GLU A 122 5.33 2.81 -17.78
CA GLU A 122 5.85 1.89 -16.77
C GLU A 122 4.89 0.71 -16.54
N PRO A 123 5.39 -0.44 -16.05
CA PRO A 123 4.53 -1.53 -15.59
C PRO A 123 3.63 -1.06 -14.44
N ARG A 124 2.41 -1.60 -14.36
CA ARG A 124 1.48 -1.33 -13.25
C ARG A 124 2.10 -1.65 -11.89
N LEU A 125 2.97 -2.66 -11.82
CA LEU A 125 3.68 -3.02 -10.59
C LEU A 125 4.50 -1.85 -10.05
N ASP A 126 5.16 -1.06 -10.89
CA ASP A 126 5.99 0.06 -10.44
C ASP A 126 5.14 1.15 -9.80
N ALA A 127 3.97 1.49 -10.38
CA ALA A 127 3.01 2.40 -9.77
C ALA A 127 2.47 1.86 -8.43
N SER A 128 2.25 0.55 -8.33
CA SER A 128 1.84 -0.12 -7.10
C SER A 128 2.92 -0.08 -6.03
N ILE A 129 4.17 -0.33 -6.39
CA ILE A 129 5.33 -0.23 -5.49
C ILE A 129 5.47 1.20 -4.98
N GLU A 130 5.39 2.19 -5.86
CA GLU A 130 5.48 3.60 -5.46
C GLU A 130 4.36 4.00 -4.48
N ALA A 131 3.12 3.55 -4.73
CA ALA A 131 2.00 3.78 -3.83
C ALA A 131 2.20 3.10 -2.46
N ALA A 132 2.68 1.86 -2.44
CA ALA A 132 3.00 1.14 -1.21
C ALA A 132 4.12 1.84 -0.42
N LEU A 133 5.14 2.37 -1.09
CA LEU A 133 6.24 3.09 -0.46
C LEU A 133 5.76 4.40 0.19
N LEU A 134 4.94 5.20 -0.51
CA LEU A 134 4.39 6.44 0.04
C LEU A 134 3.50 6.17 1.25
N LEU A 135 2.60 5.20 1.11
CA LEU A 135 1.68 4.81 2.18
C LEU A 135 2.43 4.27 3.40
N SER A 136 3.45 3.43 3.17
CA SER A 136 4.29 2.89 4.23
C SER A 136 5.07 3.98 4.98
N ALA A 137 5.62 4.95 4.24
CA ALA A 137 6.32 6.09 4.83
C ALA A 137 5.40 6.97 5.68
N LEU A 138 4.16 7.19 5.23
CA LEU A 138 3.16 7.96 5.94
C LEU A 138 2.67 7.22 7.20
N ALA A 139 2.36 5.94 7.10
CA ALA A 139 1.89 5.11 8.20
C ALA A 139 2.96 4.93 9.29
N ALA A 140 4.22 4.72 8.90
CA ALA A 140 5.34 4.67 9.85
C ALA A 140 5.50 5.98 10.63
N ARG A 141 5.30 7.14 9.98
CA ARG A 141 5.31 8.45 10.65
C ARG A 141 4.08 8.67 11.55
N ALA A 142 3.01 7.96 11.28
CA ALA A 142 1.80 7.94 12.10
C ALA A 142 1.93 6.99 13.32
N GLY A 143 3.05 6.29 13.47
CA GLY A 143 3.26 5.29 14.52
C GLY A 143 2.54 3.97 14.26
N ASP A 144 2.04 3.75 13.03
CA ASP A 144 1.39 2.49 12.66
C ASP A 144 2.45 1.45 12.25
N ARG A 145 2.22 0.17 12.58
CA ARG A 145 3.07 -0.93 12.12
C ARG A 145 2.80 -1.21 10.65
N VAL A 146 3.85 -1.33 9.85
CA VAL A 146 3.73 -1.55 8.42
C VAL A 146 4.35 -2.88 8.03
N ASP A 147 3.56 -3.72 7.39
CA ASP A 147 3.99 -4.96 6.75
C ASP A 147 3.74 -4.87 5.25
N VAL A 148 4.61 -5.46 4.45
CA VAL A 148 4.45 -5.55 3.00
C VAL A 148 4.60 -7.00 2.57
N LEU A 149 3.63 -7.48 1.81
CA LEU A 149 3.60 -8.80 1.20
C LEU A 149 3.52 -8.62 -0.32
N ALA A 150 4.36 -9.30 -1.06
CA ALA A 150 4.27 -9.34 -2.52
C ALA A 150 4.11 -10.79 -2.97
N GLY A 151 3.20 -11.04 -3.91
CA GLY A 151 2.96 -12.39 -4.38
C GLY A 151 2.10 -12.48 -5.63
N ASP A 152 2.17 -13.63 -6.24
CA ASP A 152 1.36 -14.11 -7.37
C ASP A 152 0.88 -15.54 -7.06
N ALA A 153 1.27 -16.54 -7.83
CA ALA A 153 1.07 -17.96 -7.50
C ALA A 153 1.95 -18.42 -6.32
N ALA A 154 2.88 -17.57 -5.86
CA ALA A 154 3.73 -17.81 -4.70
C ALA A 154 4.03 -16.49 -3.98
N THR A 155 4.44 -16.55 -2.73
CA THR A 155 4.96 -15.39 -2.01
C THR A 155 6.33 -15.02 -2.58
N ARG A 156 6.47 -13.81 -3.11
CA ARG A 156 7.71 -13.29 -3.71
C ARG A 156 8.56 -12.50 -2.73
N ALA A 157 7.91 -11.70 -1.88
CA ALA A 157 8.56 -10.97 -0.81
C ALA A 157 7.62 -10.81 0.39
N SER A 158 8.19 -10.79 1.58
CA SER A 158 7.47 -10.48 2.80
C SER A 158 8.39 -9.69 3.71
N VAL A 159 8.00 -8.47 4.01
CA VAL A 159 8.73 -7.58 4.89
C VAL A 159 7.79 -7.18 6.01
N GLY A 160 8.08 -7.64 7.21
CA GLY A 160 7.38 -7.24 8.42
C GLY A 160 8.31 -6.45 9.31
N GLY A 161 7.79 -5.54 10.09
CA GLY A 161 8.63 -4.92 11.05
C GLY A 161 8.02 -3.82 11.87
N ALA A 162 8.30 -3.93 13.16
CA ALA A 162 8.16 -2.84 14.09
C ALA A 162 9.02 -1.65 13.65
N GLU A 163 8.62 -0.46 14.09
CA GLU A 163 9.34 0.81 14.01
C GLU A 163 10.85 0.62 14.27
N ARG A 164 11.65 0.61 13.21
CA ARG A 164 13.11 0.56 13.36
C ARG A 164 13.75 1.57 12.42
N PRO A 165 14.80 2.25 12.84
CA PRO A 165 15.64 3.04 11.95
C PRO A 165 16.04 2.18 10.75
N GLY A 166 15.87 2.69 9.52
CA GLY A 166 16.19 1.95 8.30
C GLY A 166 15.07 1.10 7.69
N GLN A 167 13.83 1.15 8.18
CA GLN A 167 12.68 0.42 7.60
C GLN A 167 12.49 0.74 6.12
N TRP A 168 12.62 2.00 5.73
CA TRP A 168 12.58 2.44 4.35
C TRP A 168 13.60 1.69 3.46
N SER A 169 14.87 1.66 3.88
CA SER A 169 15.92 1.00 3.13
C SER A 169 15.62 -0.50 2.97
N ARG A 170 15.16 -1.17 4.03
CA ARG A 170 14.78 -2.59 3.97
C ARG A 170 13.62 -2.83 3.01
N LEU A 171 12.58 -1.98 3.03
CA LEU A 171 11.46 -2.04 2.11
C LEU A 171 11.92 -1.86 0.67
N ALA A 172 12.67 -0.78 0.39
CA ALA A 172 13.18 -0.50 -0.94
C ALA A 172 14.07 -1.65 -1.47
N HIS A 173 14.92 -2.22 -0.62
CA HIS A 173 15.77 -3.35 -1.01
C HIS A 173 14.99 -4.65 -1.24
N ALA A 174 13.94 -4.90 -0.49
CA ALA A 174 13.10 -6.09 -0.65
C ALA A 174 12.21 -5.99 -1.90
N LEU A 175 11.77 -4.78 -2.25
CA LEU A 175 10.92 -4.54 -3.42
C LEU A 175 11.74 -4.36 -4.72
N ALA A 176 13.02 -3.99 -4.63
CA ALA A 176 13.88 -3.77 -5.79
C ALA A 176 13.97 -4.97 -6.77
N PRO A 177 14.03 -6.24 -6.34
CA PRO A 177 14.09 -7.37 -7.26
C PRO A 177 12.73 -7.80 -7.80
N LEU A 178 11.62 -7.22 -7.35
CA LEU A 178 10.29 -7.61 -7.79
C LEU A 178 10.10 -7.28 -9.27
N GLN A 179 9.64 -8.28 -9.99
CA GLN A 179 9.22 -8.16 -11.37
C GLN A 179 7.86 -8.85 -11.52
N PRO A 180 6.98 -8.37 -12.40
CA PRO A 180 5.72 -9.02 -12.65
C PRO A 180 5.95 -10.37 -13.34
N ALA A 181 5.25 -11.40 -12.88
CA ALA A 181 5.27 -12.71 -13.48
C ALA A 181 4.04 -12.92 -14.39
N LEU A 182 4.19 -13.65 -15.49
CA LEU A 182 3.10 -13.94 -16.42
C LEU A 182 2.25 -15.13 -15.93
N VAL A 183 1.91 -15.12 -14.64
CA VAL A 183 1.07 -16.14 -13.98
C VAL A 183 -0.12 -15.46 -13.31
N GLU A 184 -1.20 -16.19 -13.14
CA GLU A 184 -2.35 -15.68 -12.38
C GLU A 184 -2.02 -15.57 -10.90
N THR A 185 -2.59 -14.56 -10.26
CA THR A 185 -2.40 -14.36 -8.82
C THR A 185 -3.35 -15.24 -8.03
N ASP A 186 -2.80 -16.05 -7.14
CA ASP A 186 -3.58 -16.86 -6.21
C ASP A 186 -3.94 -16.04 -4.96
N PHE A 187 -5.09 -15.35 -5.03
CA PHE A 187 -5.61 -14.60 -3.90
C PHE A 187 -6.02 -15.49 -2.71
N ARG A 188 -6.26 -16.79 -2.92
CA ARG A 188 -6.55 -17.73 -1.82
C ARG A 188 -5.29 -17.97 -0.99
N LEU A 189 -4.15 -18.15 -1.65
CA LEU A 189 -2.85 -18.25 -1.01
C LEU A 189 -2.52 -16.97 -0.23
N ILE A 190 -2.67 -15.81 -0.86
CA ILE A 190 -2.41 -14.50 -0.24
C ILE A 190 -3.34 -14.29 0.98
N ALA A 191 -4.64 -14.54 0.83
CA ALA A 191 -5.59 -14.41 1.92
C ALA A 191 -5.30 -15.38 3.08
N GLY A 192 -4.93 -16.63 2.76
CA GLY A 192 -4.51 -17.60 3.75
C GLY A 192 -3.29 -17.16 4.55
N GLU A 193 -2.31 -16.59 3.86
CA GLU A 193 -1.09 -16.05 4.47
C GLU A 193 -1.40 -14.87 5.40
N LEU A 194 -2.23 -13.93 4.96
CA LEU A 194 -2.68 -12.79 5.74
C LEU A 194 -3.40 -13.22 7.01
N LEU A 195 -4.39 -14.09 6.89
CA LEU A 195 -5.21 -14.57 8.00
C LEU A 195 -4.43 -15.39 9.02
N ARG A 196 -3.38 -16.09 8.57
CA ARG A 196 -2.49 -16.87 9.44
C ARG A 196 -1.53 -15.97 10.21
N ARG A 197 -0.90 -15.01 9.56
CA ARG A 197 0.14 -14.16 10.17
C ARG A 197 -0.41 -13.00 10.97
N HIS A 198 -1.56 -12.45 10.59
CA HIS A 198 -2.10 -11.24 11.17
C HIS A 198 -3.45 -11.52 11.85
N ARG A 199 -3.40 -11.82 13.15
CA ARG A 199 -4.60 -12.07 13.96
C ARG A 199 -5.33 -10.77 14.36
N PRO A 200 -4.64 -9.67 14.78
CA PRO A 200 -5.31 -8.42 15.10
C PRO A 200 -5.93 -7.77 13.86
N ARG A 201 -7.01 -7.01 14.08
CA ARG A 201 -7.63 -6.24 13.01
C ARG A 201 -6.62 -5.26 12.41
N SER A 202 -6.52 -5.24 11.09
CA SER A 202 -5.52 -4.45 10.37
C SER A 202 -6.17 -3.80 9.14
N LEU A 203 -5.57 -2.73 8.64
CA LEU A 203 -5.89 -2.23 7.30
C LEU A 203 -5.07 -3.03 6.28
N VAL A 204 -5.74 -3.80 5.44
CA VAL A 204 -5.14 -4.52 4.33
C VAL A 204 -5.39 -3.74 3.04
N VAL A 205 -4.33 -3.32 2.38
CA VAL A 205 -4.38 -2.62 1.10
C VAL A 205 -3.87 -3.55 0.01
N LEU A 206 -4.78 -4.00 -0.85
CA LEU A 206 -4.47 -4.84 -2.00
C LEU A 206 -4.18 -3.95 -3.20
N LEU A 207 -2.93 -3.92 -3.66
CA LEU A 207 -2.51 -3.20 -4.86
C LEU A 207 -2.55 -4.17 -6.03
N THR A 208 -3.64 -4.13 -6.80
CA THR A 208 -3.92 -5.06 -7.90
C THR A 208 -4.70 -4.36 -9.02
N ALA A 209 -4.99 -5.06 -10.09
CA ALA A 209 -5.78 -4.54 -11.19
C ALA A 209 -7.30 -4.66 -10.92
N LEU A 210 -8.07 -3.66 -11.35
CA LEU A 210 -9.53 -3.76 -11.45
C LEU A 210 -9.91 -4.41 -12.78
N GLU A 211 -9.67 -5.71 -12.89
CA GLU A 211 -9.97 -6.52 -14.06
C GLU A 211 -10.91 -7.69 -13.69
N PRO A 212 -11.95 -7.98 -14.52
CA PRO A 212 -12.95 -8.99 -14.18
C PRO A 212 -12.37 -10.37 -13.87
N GLY A 213 -11.38 -10.83 -14.64
CA GLY A 213 -10.76 -12.13 -14.44
C GLY A 213 -10.03 -12.24 -13.09
N ALA A 214 -9.17 -11.27 -12.79
CA ALA A 214 -8.38 -11.29 -11.56
C ALA A 214 -9.24 -11.13 -10.31
N LEU A 215 -10.24 -10.24 -10.35
CA LEU A 215 -11.08 -9.96 -9.18
C LEU A 215 -12.26 -10.94 -9.07
N GLY A 216 -12.92 -11.26 -10.18
CA GLY A 216 -14.16 -12.09 -10.17
C GLY A 216 -13.90 -13.49 -9.64
N GLU A 217 -12.93 -14.18 -10.22
CA GLU A 217 -12.63 -15.57 -9.88
C GLU A 217 -11.57 -15.68 -8.75
N GLY A 218 -10.70 -14.68 -8.64
CA GLY A 218 -9.60 -14.69 -7.68
C GLY A 218 -9.94 -14.07 -6.33
N LEU A 219 -10.22 -12.76 -6.30
CA LEU A 219 -10.35 -12.01 -5.05
C LEU A 219 -11.76 -12.09 -4.43
N LEU A 220 -12.82 -11.93 -5.19
CA LEU A 220 -14.19 -11.87 -4.67
C LEU A 220 -14.57 -13.08 -3.81
N PRO A 221 -14.19 -14.34 -4.13
CA PRO A 221 -14.50 -15.49 -3.29
C PRO A 221 -13.84 -15.50 -1.92
N VAL A 222 -12.67 -14.85 -1.78
CA VAL A 222 -11.91 -14.82 -0.50
C VAL A 222 -12.18 -13.56 0.30
N LEU A 223 -12.73 -12.54 -0.33
CA LEU A 223 -12.95 -11.23 0.22
C LEU A 223 -13.81 -11.22 1.49
N PRO A 224 -14.94 -11.97 1.60
CA PRO A 224 -15.73 -12.00 2.83
C PRO A 224 -14.94 -12.47 4.04
N ARG A 225 -14.04 -13.45 3.88
CA ARG A 225 -13.19 -13.95 4.97
C ARG A 225 -12.16 -12.91 5.41
N LEU A 226 -11.58 -12.15 4.46
CA LEU A 226 -10.66 -11.05 4.77
C LEU A 226 -11.40 -9.89 5.44
N ALA A 227 -12.54 -9.47 4.89
CA ALA A 227 -13.32 -8.34 5.40
C ALA A 227 -13.95 -8.60 6.77
N ALA A 228 -14.18 -9.87 7.14
CA ALA A 228 -14.65 -10.25 8.48
C ALA A 228 -13.59 -9.96 9.57
N ARG A 229 -12.30 -10.00 9.23
CA ARG A 229 -11.20 -9.81 10.20
C ARG A 229 -10.47 -8.49 10.04
N HIS A 230 -10.36 -8.00 8.82
CA HIS A 230 -9.56 -6.84 8.48
C HIS A 230 -10.41 -5.77 7.79
N ARG A 231 -9.96 -4.53 7.86
CA ARG A 231 -10.45 -3.50 6.94
C ARG A 231 -9.73 -3.67 5.61
N VAL A 232 -10.47 -3.83 4.52
CA VAL A 232 -9.87 -4.07 3.20
C VAL A 232 -10.03 -2.82 2.34
N ALA A 233 -8.94 -2.44 1.68
CA ALA A 233 -8.93 -1.48 0.59
C ALA A 233 -8.28 -2.12 -0.64
N VAL A 234 -8.78 -1.78 -1.82
CA VAL A 234 -8.20 -2.14 -3.10
C VAL A 234 -7.71 -0.89 -3.79
N ALA A 235 -6.46 -0.87 -4.21
CA ALA A 235 -5.84 0.23 -4.93
C ALA A 235 -5.41 -0.23 -6.31
N ALA A 236 -5.89 0.44 -7.36
CA ALA A 236 -5.65 0.05 -8.74
C ALA A 236 -5.14 1.24 -9.57
N ALA A 237 -4.03 1.01 -10.27
CA ALA A 237 -3.53 1.97 -11.24
C ALA A 237 -4.33 1.88 -12.55
N GLN A 238 -4.90 2.99 -12.95
CA GLN A 238 -5.58 3.17 -14.22
C GLN A 238 -4.59 3.70 -15.27
N ASP A 239 -4.71 3.20 -16.50
CA ASP A 239 -3.97 3.76 -17.62
C ASP A 239 -4.58 5.14 -17.99
N PRO A 240 -3.79 6.22 -17.95
CA PRO A 240 -4.28 7.56 -18.29
C PRO A 240 -4.76 7.67 -19.74
N VAL A 241 -4.30 6.79 -20.63
CA VAL A 241 -4.73 6.73 -22.04
C VAL A 241 -6.24 6.44 -22.14
N LEU A 242 -6.80 5.65 -21.23
CA LEU A 242 -8.25 5.36 -21.24
C LEU A 242 -9.08 6.64 -21.14
N THR A 243 -8.74 7.52 -20.20
CA THR A 243 -9.43 8.81 -20.04
C THR A 243 -9.22 9.73 -21.25
N GLN A 244 -8.01 9.74 -21.81
CA GLN A 244 -7.73 10.54 -23.01
C GLN A 244 -8.56 10.09 -24.21
N LEU A 245 -8.69 8.79 -24.42
CA LEU A 245 -9.48 8.23 -25.53
C LEU A 245 -10.98 8.54 -25.41
N THR A 246 -11.51 8.68 -24.18
CA THR A 246 -12.93 8.99 -23.98
C THR A 246 -13.27 10.45 -24.16
N VAL A 247 -12.29 11.35 -24.02
CA VAL A 247 -12.48 12.80 -24.13
C VAL A 247 -12.15 13.30 -25.55
N ALA A 248 -11.20 12.66 -26.22
CA ALA A 248 -10.76 13.07 -27.55
C ALA A 248 -11.86 12.84 -28.62
N PRO A 249 -12.22 13.85 -29.42
CA PRO A 249 -13.18 13.67 -30.50
C PRO A 249 -12.59 12.71 -31.55
N PRO A 250 -13.32 11.65 -31.98
CA PRO A 250 -12.83 10.73 -32.96
C PRO A 250 -12.74 11.42 -34.34
N ARG A 251 -11.60 11.32 -34.99
CA ARG A 251 -11.35 11.88 -36.32
C ARG A 251 -11.37 10.80 -37.43
N ARG A 252 -11.16 9.56 -37.06
CA ARG A 252 -11.14 8.39 -37.94
C ARG A 252 -11.98 7.29 -37.34
N PRO A 253 -12.50 6.35 -38.15
CA PRO A 253 -13.25 5.18 -37.60
C PRO A 253 -12.48 4.43 -36.51
N ALA A 254 -11.17 4.25 -36.65
CA ALA A 254 -10.32 3.60 -35.65
C ALA A 254 -10.35 4.32 -34.30
N ASP A 255 -10.42 5.66 -34.29
CA ASP A 255 -10.48 6.45 -33.07
C ASP A 255 -11.81 6.23 -32.35
N ALA A 256 -12.92 6.06 -33.08
CA ALA A 256 -14.23 5.74 -32.52
C ALA A 256 -14.26 4.36 -31.85
N TYR A 257 -13.66 3.35 -32.48
CA TYR A 257 -13.53 2.02 -31.88
C TYR A 257 -12.65 2.05 -30.63
N ALA A 258 -11.55 2.80 -30.66
CA ALA A 258 -10.67 2.96 -29.49
C ALA A 258 -11.41 3.64 -28.33
N ALA A 259 -12.17 4.70 -28.62
CA ALA A 259 -13.00 5.39 -27.62
C ALA A 259 -14.08 4.46 -27.04
N ALA A 260 -14.77 3.68 -27.87
CA ALA A 260 -15.77 2.73 -27.42
C ALA A 260 -15.15 1.63 -26.53
N ALA A 261 -13.97 1.12 -26.89
CA ALA A 261 -13.24 0.15 -26.07
C ALA A 261 -12.83 0.75 -24.72
N ALA A 262 -12.33 2.00 -24.70
CA ALA A 262 -11.99 2.70 -23.49
C ALA A 262 -13.21 2.92 -22.58
N TRP A 263 -14.34 3.36 -23.12
CA TRP A 263 -15.60 3.50 -22.38
C TRP A 263 -16.05 2.17 -21.76
N ARG A 264 -15.98 1.09 -22.53
CA ARG A 264 -16.30 -0.25 -22.02
C ARG A 264 -15.41 -0.64 -20.86
N THR A 265 -14.09 -0.44 -20.98
CA THR A 265 -13.13 -0.75 -19.91
C THR A 265 -13.42 0.05 -18.64
N LEU A 266 -13.71 1.35 -18.77
CA LEU A 266 -14.06 2.20 -17.63
C LEU A 266 -15.37 1.74 -16.98
N ALA A 267 -16.39 1.41 -17.76
CA ALA A 267 -17.66 0.89 -17.24
C ALA A 267 -17.50 -0.47 -16.52
N GLU A 268 -16.60 -1.33 -16.98
CA GLU A 268 -16.26 -2.59 -16.30
C GLU A 268 -15.57 -2.31 -14.95
N ARG A 269 -14.64 -1.35 -14.89
CA ARG A 269 -13.98 -0.92 -13.64
C ARG A 269 -14.99 -0.35 -12.63
N ASP A 270 -15.94 0.47 -13.09
CA ASP A 270 -17.00 1.01 -12.24
C ASP A 270 -17.89 -0.11 -11.64
N ARG A 271 -18.25 -1.10 -12.44
CA ARG A 271 -19.04 -2.26 -11.95
C ARG A 271 -18.27 -3.03 -10.88
N LEU A 272 -16.99 -3.27 -11.09
CA LEU A 272 -16.12 -3.93 -10.09
C LEU A 272 -15.97 -3.09 -8.82
N THR A 273 -15.80 -1.79 -8.96
CA THR A 273 -15.75 -0.86 -7.83
C THR A 273 -17.03 -0.93 -7.00
N GLN A 274 -18.20 -0.93 -7.66
CA GLN A 274 -19.49 -1.07 -6.98
C GLN A 274 -19.63 -2.44 -6.29
N ALA A 275 -19.20 -3.52 -6.94
CA ALA A 275 -19.23 -4.85 -6.36
C ALA A 275 -18.36 -4.94 -5.11
N LEU A 276 -17.14 -4.42 -5.15
CA LEU A 276 -16.23 -4.38 -4.00
C LEU A 276 -16.80 -3.51 -2.86
N THR A 277 -17.39 -2.37 -3.18
CA THR A 277 -17.99 -1.46 -2.19
C THR A 277 -19.16 -2.12 -1.44
N ARG A 278 -19.97 -2.96 -2.11
CA ARG A 278 -21.04 -3.76 -1.46
C ARG A 278 -20.49 -4.72 -0.40
N HIS A 279 -19.24 -5.15 -0.55
CA HIS A 279 -18.52 -5.96 0.44
C HIS A 279 -17.76 -5.12 1.47
N ASN A 280 -18.09 -3.82 1.60
CA ASN A 280 -17.44 -2.89 2.55
C ASN A 280 -15.94 -2.72 2.30
N VAL A 281 -15.52 -2.86 1.05
CA VAL A 281 -14.15 -2.60 0.60
C VAL A 281 -14.03 -1.17 0.12
N THR A 282 -12.99 -0.48 0.58
CA THR A 282 -12.66 0.85 0.07
C THR A 282 -11.89 0.69 -1.24
N VAL A 283 -12.33 1.32 -2.32
CA VAL A 283 -11.65 1.25 -3.62
C VAL A 283 -11.00 2.58 -3.94
N VAL A 284 -9.73 2.52 -4.33
CA VAL A 284 -8.94 3.64 -4.84
C VAL A 284 -8.55 3.31 -6.27
N ASP A 285 -9.32 3.83 -7.22
CA ASP A 285 -9.04 3.70 -8.65
C ASP A 285 -8.58 5.05 -9.18
N ALA A 286 -7.31 5.14 -9.57
CA ALA A 286 -6.71 6.41 -9.99
C ALA A 286 -5.67 6.19 -11.10
N PRO A 287 -5.43 7.21 -11.94
CA PRO A 287 -4.32 7.17 -12.89
C PRO A 287 -3.01 6.83 -12.18
N ALA A 288 -2.12 6.07 -12.83
CA ALA A 288 -0.87 5.59 -12.24
C ALA A 288 -0.07 6.70 -11.53
N THR A 289 0.00 7.88 -12.15
CA THR A 289 0.70 9.06 -11.59
C THR A 289 0.05 9.64 -10.33
N HIS A 290 -1.22 9.34 -10.07
CA HIS A 290 -2.02 9.85 -8.95
C HIS A 290 -2.38 8.77 -7.93
N LEU A 291 -2.07 7.49 -8.19
CA LEU A 291 -2.43 6.39 -7.30
C LEU A 291 -1.81 6.55 -5.91
N ALA A 292 -0.52 6.87 -5.85
CA ALA A 292 0.18 7.03 -4.58
C ALA A 292 -0.42 8.14 -3.70
N PRO A 293 -0.61 9.39 -4.19
CA PRO A 293 -1.27 10.43 -3.40
C PRO A 293 -2.73 10.12 -3.05
N ALA A 294 -3.53 9.55 -3.96
CA ALA A 294 -4.91 9.18 -3.70
C ALA A 294 -5.06 8.12 -2.60
N LEU A 295 -4.18 7.11 -2.62
CA LEU A 295 -4.14 6.08 -1.59
C LEU A 295 -3.74 6.65 -0.23
N ALA A 296 -2.76 7.56 -0.19
CA ALA A 296 -2.34 8.24 1.03
C ALA A 296 -3.48 9.11 1.62
N ASP A 297 -4.24 9.81 0.78
CA ASP A 297 -5.41 10.61 1.21
C ASP A 297 -6.53 9.72 1.74
N THR A 298 -6.76 8.57 1.11
CA THR A 298 -7.72 7.57 1.60
C THR A 298 -7.32 7.03 2.97
N TYR A 299 -6.05 6.72 3.19
CA TYR A 299 -5.54 6.30 4.49
C TYR A 299 -5.80 7.38 5.56
N LEU A 300 -5.49 8.66 5.29
CA LEU A 300 -5.76 9.75 6.22
C LEU A 300 -7.25 9.88 6.54
N THR A 301 -8.11 9.71 5.54
CA THR A 301 -9.57 9.73 5.72
C THR A 301 -10.04 8.58 6.61
N LEU A 302 -9.56 7.36 6.38
CA LEU A 302 -9.89 6.21 7.23
C LEU A 302 -9.38 6.40 8.66
N LYS A 303 -8.20 7.00 8.81
CA LYS A 303 -7.61 7.30 10.11
C LYS A 303 -8.41 8.36 10.87
N SER A 304 -8.84 9.43 10.21
CA SER A 304 -9.66 10.49 10.82
C SER A 304 -11.03 9.98 11.29
N GLN A 305 -11.59 8.98 10.61
CA GLN A 305 -12.86 8.34 10.96
C GLN A 305 -12.74 7.25 12.04
N ALA A 306 -11.52 7.02 12.58
CA ALA A 306 -11.22 5.90 13.49
C ALA A 306 -11.64 4.52 12.95
N LYS A 307 -11.53 4.33 11.63
CA LYS A 307 -11.91 3.10 10.92
C LYS A 307 -10.71 2.22 10.55
N LEU A 308 -9.55 2.45 11.17
CA LEU A 308 -8.33 1.64 10.98
C LEU A 308 -8.25 0.53 12.01
#